data_61589c68021f6c931f4df92491b0dfaa
#
_entry.id   61589c68021f6c931f4df92491b0dfaa
#
_cell.length_a   1.000
_cell.length_b   1.000
_cell.length_c   1.000
_cell.angle_alpha   90.00
_cell.angle_beta   90.00
_cell.angle_gamma   90.00
#
_symmetry.space_group_name_H-M   'P 1'
#
loop_
_entity.id
_entity.type
_entity.pdbx_description
1 polymer ?
#
loop_
_entity_poly.entity_id
_entity_poly.type
_entity_poly.pdbx_seq_one_letter_code
_entity_poly.pdbx_strand_id
1 'polypeptide(L)'
;MDRSGNIFGKKNMYRFDQIVGQEAVTEHLQNAIKTGSMSHAYIINGERGAGKKLLARTYAAALQCEDIRMEKGLPEPCGECRSCLQVMTANQPDIIVWPRKKPPKYSVRDDIRPFLPDVSVKPYQSPWKIYIFEDAEQLNVQSQNALLKTLEEPPAYAAFLLLANGTDNVLPTVMSRCITLQLRQIPEHVTAAYREREKGMGEGKARLCARFSRGNIGRALDLSGSSDFSDFLKESVRLFSSLPDMDAWEIASAAGRFGAPERLEDFLELTSAWYRDVLVYKSTAGRGDLVFSDQKEDIKAAAGRFTYERLQKVTEAVSLSAVRIRGNVNAVITLESMLLHIRDACLPGKA
;
A
#
# COMPACT_ATOMS: atom_id res chain seq x y z
N MET A 1 -2.79 19.68 -1.63
CA MET A 1 -3.86 18.69 -1.39
C MET A 1 -5.18 19.33 -1.74
N ASP A 2 -5.83 18.87 -2.78
CA ASP A 2 -7.18 19.29 -3.12
C ASP A 2 -8.14 18.65 -2.08
N ARG A 3 -9.21 19.37 -1.69
CA ARG A 3 -10.19 18.94 -0.68
C ARG A 3 -10.91 17.61 -1.00
N SER A 4 -10.70 17.05 -2.19
CA SER A 4 -11.26 15.77 -2.65
C SER A 4 -10.40 14.55 -2.35
N GLY A 5 -9.22 14.67 -1.75
CA GLY A 5 -8.30 13.55 -1.51
C GLY A 5 -7.75 12.92 -2.80
N ASN A 6 -7.80 13.64 -3.90
CA ASN A 6 -7.32 13.17 -5.19
C ASN A 6 -5.79 13.28 -5.25
N ILE A 7 -5.12 12.16 -4.99
CA ILE A 7 -3.65 12.03 -4.99
C ILE A 7 -3.10 12.05 -6.45
N PHE A 8 -3.98 11.96 -7.44
CA PHE A 8 -3.66 11.80 -8.86
C PHE A 8 -3.91 13.11 -9.62
N GLY A 9 -2.91 13.63 -10.32
CA GLY A 9 -3.00 14.83 -11.13
C GLY A 9 -4.04 14.70 -12.27
N LYS A 10 -4.38 15.82 -12.93
CA LYS A 10 -5.43 16.02 -13.96
C LYS A 10 -5.52 15.01 -15.12
N LYS A 11 -4.76 13.92 -15.15
CA LYS A 11 -4.76 12.88 -16.19
C LYS A 11 -5.34 11.53 -15.75
N ASN A 12 -5.81 11.40 -14.52
CA ASN A 12 -6.25 10.11 -13.99
C ASN A 12 -7.74 9.90 -14.22
N MET A 13 -8.03 9.30 -15.33
CA MET A 13 -9.30 8.61 -15.58
C MET A 13 -9.27 7.29 -14.80
N TYR A 14 -10.37 6.93 -14.15
CA TYR A 14 -10.53 5.59 -13.54
C TYR A 14 -10.63 4.56 -14.65
N ARG A 15 -9.49 3.93 -15.01
CA ARG A 15 -9.36 2.92 -16.06
C ARG A 15 -8.70 1.66 -15.52
N PHE A 16 -9.07 0.50 -16.06
CA PHE A 16 -8.48 -0.78 -15.65
C PHE A 16 -7.01 -0.89 -16.07
N ASP A 17 -6.63 -0.30 -17.20
CA ASP A 17 -5.24 -0.30 -17.68
C ASP A 17 -4.27 0.46 -16.76
N GLN A 18 -4.78 1.27 -15.83
CA GLN A 18 -4.00 1.98 -14.83
C GLN A 18 -3.81 1.18 -13.53
N ILE A 19 -4.49 0.05 -13.39
CA ILE A 19 -4.37 -0.82 -12.23
C ILE A 19 -3.25 -1.81 -12.46
N VAL A 20 -2.09 -1.51 -11.89
CA VAL A 20 -0.85 -2.25 -12.12
C VAL A 20 -0.80 -3.50 -11.24
N GLY A 21 -0.40 -4.65 -11.83
CA GLY A 21 -0.10 -5.89 -11.11
C GLY A 21 -1.33 -6.62 -10.56
N GLN A 22 -2.54 -6.29 -11.05
CA GLN A 22 -3.79 -6.92 -10.63
C GLN A 22 -4.58 -7.46 -11.84
N GLU A 23 -3.89 -7.91 -12.87
CA GLU A 23 -4.45 -8.28 -14.17
C GLU A 23 -5.59 -9.31 -14.02
N ALA A 24 -5.40 -10.34 -13.19
CA ALA A 24 -6.41 -11.38 -12.98
C ALA A 24 -7.72 -10.83 -12.40
N VAL A 25 -7.63 -9.83 -11.49
CA VAL A 25 -8.81 -9.21 -10.87
C VAL A 25 -9.47 -8.25 -11.85
N THR A 26 -8.70 -7.45 -12.57
CA THR A 26 -9.24 -6.50 -13.57
C THR A 26 -9.91 -7.23 -14.70
N GLU A 27 -9.28 -8.29 -15.26
CA GLU A 27 -9.87 -9.12 -16.30
C GLU A 27 -11.17 -9.82 -15.85
N HIS A 28 -11.21 -10.30 -14.60
CA HIS A 28 -12.45 -10.89 -14.05
C HIS A 28 -13.60 -9.88 -14.07
N LEU A 29 -13.37 -8.65 -13.58
CA LEU A 29 -14.39 -7.61 -13.56
C LEU A 29 -14.79 -7.14 -14.96
N GLN A 30 -13.81 -6.97 -15.84
CA GLN A 30 -14.06 -6.60 -17.25
C GLN A 30 -14.86 -7.69 -17.99
N ASN A 31 -14.53 -8.96 -17.79
CA ASN A 31 -15.28 -10.07 -18.38
C ASN A 31 -16.71 -10.15 -17.82
N ALA A 32 -16.90 -9.91 -16.53
CA ALA A 32 -18.23 -9.85 -15.92
C ALA A 32 -19.09 -8.74 -16.57
N ILE A 33 -18.51 -7.56 -16.82
CA ILE A 33 -19.19 -6.46 -17.55
C ILE A 33 -19.51 -6.90 -18.99
N LYS A 34 -18.53 -7.46 -19.70
CA LYS A 34 -18.65 -7.90 -21.10
C LYS A 34 -19.76 -8.92 -21.32
N THR A 35 -19.90 -9.85 -20.38
CA THR A 35 -20.89 -10.94 -20.46
C THR A 35 -22.22 -10.61 -19.80
N GLY A 36 -22.33 -9.47 -19.12
CA GLY A 36 -23.51 -9.11 -18.33
C GLY A 36 -23.73 -9.99 -17.09
N SER A 37 -22.71 -10.77 -16.68
CA SER A 37 -22.77 -11.70 -15.54
C SER A 37 -22.17 -11.12 -14.27
N MET A 38 -22.45 -9.84 -14.00
CA MET A 38 -21.93 -9.14 -12.83
C MET A 38 -22.55 -9.67 -11.54
N SER A 39 -21.71 -9.90 -10.53
CA SER A 39 -22.23 -10.15 -9.18
C SER A 39 -22.74 -8.86 -8.55
N HIS A 40 -23.77 -8.97 -7.74
CA HIS A 40 -24.31 -7.85 -6.96
C HIS A 40 -23.42 -7.46 -5.79
N ALA A 41 -22.51 -8.32 -5.32
CA ALA A 41 -21.63 -8.04 -4.20
C ALA A 41 -20.21 -8.59 -4.40
N TYR A 42 -19.22 -7.74 -4.14
CA TYR A 42 -17.81 -8.08 -4.15
C TYR A 42 -17.14 -7.67 -2.86
N ILE A 43 -16.26 -8.52 -2.32
CA ILE A 43 -15.30 -8.15 -1.28
C ILE A 43 -13.95 -7.93 -1.98
N ILE A 44 -13.45 -6.71 -1.98
CA ILE A 44 -12.11 -6.38 -2.48
C ILE A 44 -11.16 -6.39 -1.29
N ASN A 45 -10.43 -7.49 -1.13
CA ASN A 45 -9.51 -7.73 -0.03
C ASN A 45 -8.06 -7.43 -0.43
N GLY A 46 -7.31 -6.84 0.48
CA GLY A 46 -5.88 -6.55 0.27
C GLY A 46 -5.35 -5.56 1.31
N GLU A 47 -4.06 -5.43 1.44
CA GLU A 47 -3.43 -4.51 2.39
C GLU A 47 -3.85 -3.05 2.16
N ARG A 48 -3.68 -2.21 3.19
CA ARG A 48 -3.91 -0.76 3.07
C ARG A 48 -2.99 -0.19 2.00
N GLY A 49 -3.55 0.54 1.03
CA GLY A 49 -2.80 1.11 -0.10
C GLY A 49 -2.64 0.19 -1.32
N ALA A 50 -3.12 -1.07 -1.29
CA ALA A 50 -3.04 -2.02 -2.40
C ALA A 50 -3.89 -1.63 -3.64
N GLY A 51 -4.55 -0.48 -3.62
CA GLY A 51 -5.35 0.00 -4.76
C GLY A 51 -6.83 -0.35 -4.71
N LYS A 52 -7.35 -0.90 -3.59
CA LYS A 52 -8.78 -1.27 -3.44
C LYS A 52 -9.76 -0.16 -3.86
N LYS A 53 -9.52 1.07 -3.38
CA LYS A 53 -10.37 2.22 -3.71
C LYS A 53 -10.29 2.59 -5.18
N LEU A 54 -9.10 2.49 -5.78
CA LEU A 54 -8.91 2.73 -7.20
C LEU A 54 -9.70 1.70 -8.00
N LEU A 55 -9.53 0.40 -7.70
CA LEU A 55 -10.25 -0.69 -8.37
C LEU A 55 -11.77 -0.53 -8.24
N ALA A 56 -12.27 -0.27 -7.03
CA ALA A 56 -13.70 -0.09 -6.78
C ALA A 56 -14.29 1.08 -7.59
N ARG A 57 -13.60 2.21 -7.63
CA ARG A 57 -14.02 3.39 -8.41
C ARG A 57 -13.92 3.16 -9.91
N THR A 58 -12.88 2.46 -10.37
CA THR A 58 -12.74 2.08 -11.79
C THR A 58 -13.87 1.15 -12.22
N TYR A 59 -14.19 0.15 -11.41
CA TYR A 59 -15.30 -0.74 -11.68
C TYR A 59 -16.64 0.00 -11.67
N ALA A 60 -16.85 0.88 -10.69
CA ALA A 60 -18.03 1.74 -10.64
C ALA A 60 -18.12 2.67 -11.86
N ALA A 61 -17.01 3.26 -12.31
CA ALA A 61 -16.96 4.07 -13.51
C ALA A 61 -17.34 3.29 -14.77
N ALA A 62 -16.88 2.04 -14.87
CA ALA A 62 -17.21 1.16 -15.99
C ALA A 62 -18.71 0.78 -16.01
N LEU A 63 -19.31 0.49 -14.84
CA LEU A 63 -20.74 0.20 -14.73
C LEU A 63 -21.64 1.39 -15.05
N GLN A 64 -21.15 2.62 -14.83
CA GLN A 64 -21.88 3.86 -15.03
C GLN A 64 -21.54 4.53 -16.38
N CYS A 65 -20.57 4.00 -17.14
CA CYS A 65 -20.11 4.61 -18.36
C CYS A 65 -21.19 4.56 -19.45
N GLU A 66 -21.49 5.73 -20.03
CA GLU A 66 -22.49 5.87 -21.11
C GLU A 66 -21.95 5.42 -22.47
N ASP A 67 -20.62 5.38 -22.64
CA ASP A 67 -19.92 5.00 -23.88
C ASP A 67 -18.70 4.12 -23.53
N ILE A 68 -18.98 2.87 -23.13
CA ILE A 68 -17.91 1.92 -22.78
C ILE A 68 -17.14 1.50 -24.02
N ARG A 69 -15.82 1.62 -23.98
CA ARG A 69 -14.94 1.31 -25.11
C ARG A 69 -14.39 -0.10 -24.99
N MET A 70 -14.26 -0.80 -26.12
CA MET A 70 -13.62 -2.11 -26.14
C MET A 70 -12.14 -1.95 -26.49
N GLU A 71 -11.26 -2.14 -25.52
CA GLU A 71 -9.81 -2.09 -25.72
C GLU A 71 -9.21 -3.47 -25.50
N LYS A 72 -8.42 -3.96 -26.45
CA LYS A 72 -7.87 -5.33 -26.43
C LYS A 72 -8.91 -6.42 -26.17
N GLY A 73 -10.18 -6.17 -26.58
CA GLY A 73 -11.28 -7.09 -26.39
C GLY A 73 -11.94 -7.06 -25.01
N LEU A 74 -11.55 -6.15 -24.13
CA LEU A 74 -12.09 -5.94 -22.79
C LEU A 74 -12.72 -4.54 -22.66
N PRO A 75 -13.79 -4.37 -21.87
CA PRO A 75 -14.45 -3.10 -21.67
C PRO A 75 -13.63 -2.15 -20.80
N GLU A 76 -13.48 -0.91 -21.26
CA GLU A 76 -12.83 0.19 -20.55
C GLU A 76 -13.77 1.40 -20.44
N PRO A 77 -13.83 2.11 -19.31
CA PRO A 77 -14.55 3.37 -19.20
C PRO A 77 -13.98 4.40 -20.21
N CYS A 78 -14.86 5.13 -20.92
CA CYS A 78 -14.41 6.11 -21.92
C CYS A 78 -13.64 7.30 -21.32
N GLY A 79 -13.91 7.66 -20.04
CA GLY A 79 -13.28 8.78 -19.33
C GLY A 79 -13.77 10.17 -19.74
N GLU A 80 -14.65 10.28 -20.73
CA GLU A 80 -15.07 11.56 -21.34
C GLU A 80 -16.56 11.82 -21.18
N CYS A 81 -17.42 10.79 -21.03
CA CYS A 81 -18.85 10.96 -20.85
C CYS A 81 -19.17 11.65 -19.51
N ARG A 82 -20.38 12.16 -19.39
CA ARG A 82 -20.84 12.87 -18.20
C ARG A 82 -20.63 12.05 -16.92
N SER A 83 -21.01 10.77 -16.96
CA SER A 83 -20.87 9.88 -15.81
C SER A 83 -19.40 9.68 -15.41
N CYS A 84 -18.50 9.40 -16.36
CA CYS A 84 -17.06 9.26 -16.08
C CYS A 84 -16.47 10.53 -15.44
N LEU A 85 -16.82 11.71 -15.95
CA LEU A 85 -16.38 13.00 -15.40
C LEU A 85 -16.91 13.22 -13.96
N GLN A 86 -18.14 12.81 -13.68
CA GLN A 86 -18.72 12.89 -12.34
C GLN A 86 -18.03 11.91 -11.36
N VAL A 87 -17.65 10.72 -11.82
CA VAL A 87 -16.86 9.78 -10.99
C VAL A 87 -15.50 10.36 -10.64
N MET A 88 -14.84 11.02 -11.61
CA MET A 88 -13.54 11.68 -11.39
C MET A 88 -13.61 12.79 -10.34
N THR A 89 -14.70 13.52 -10.30
CA THR A 89 -14.91 14.61 -9.32
C THR A 89 -15.61 14.16 -8.04
N ALA A 90 -15.86 12.84 -7.89
CA ALA A 90 -16.63 12.25 -6.79
C ALA A 90 -18.04 12.84 -6.62
N ASN A 91 -18.65 13.30 -7.72
CA ASN A 91 -19.98 13.94 -7.75
C ASN A 91 -21.04 13.06 -8.46
N GLN A 92 -20.73 11.78 -8.73
CA GLN A 92 -21.70 10.87 -9.33
C GLN A 92 -22.71 10.42 -8.26
N PRO A 93 -24.01 10.79 -8.37
CA PRO A 93 -24.98 10.62 -7.29
C PRO A 93 -25.33 9.17 -6.99
N ASP A 94 -25.19 8.29 -7.99
CA ASP A 94 -25.50 6.85 -7.87
C ASP A 94 -24.28 6.00 -7.44
N ILE A 95 -23.13 6.64 -7.14
CA ILE A 95 -22.00 6.01 -6.48
C ILE A 95 -21.86 6.56 -5.07
N ILE A 96 -22.17 5.75 -4.10
CA ILE A 96 -22.28 6.16 -2.70
C ILE A 96 -21.16 5.49 -1.91
N VAL A 97 -20.23 6.31 -1.40
CA VAL A 97 -19.22 5.83 -0.44
C VAL A 97 -19.84 5.82 0.94
N TRP A 98 -19.83 4.67 1.60
CA TRP A 98 -20.41 4.44 2.90
C TRP A 98 -19.38 4.02 3.95
N PRO A 99 -19.42 4.57 5.18
CA PRO A 99 -20.33 5.59 5.66
C PRO A 99 -19.98 6.98 5.09
N ARG A 100 -20.97 7.86 5.04
CA ARG A 100 -20.80 9.25 4.55
C ARG A 100 -19.92 10.11 5.48
N LYS A 101 -19.80 9.70 6.74
CA LYS A 101 -18.89 10.29 7.75
C LYS A 101 -17.96 9.19 8.24
N LYS A 102 -16.67 9.47 8.43
CA LYS A 102 -15.68 8.51 8.94
C LYS A 102 -15.76 8.39 10.47
N PRO A 103 -16.55 7.49 11.04
CA PRO A 103 -16.44 7.12 12.44
C PRO A 103 -15.27 6.15 12.64
N PRO A 104 -14.73 6.01 13.85
CA PRO A 104 -13.70 5.02 14.15
C PRO A 104 -14.19 3.58 14.02
N LYS A 105 -15.51 3.35 14.04
CA LYS A 105 -16.16 2.04 13.84
C LYS A 105 -17.55 2.24 13.27
N TYR A 106 -18.00 1.30 12.43
CA TYR A 106 -19.38 1.28 11.93
C TYR A 106 -20.37 0.96 13.05
N SER A 107 -21.45 1.72 13.14
CA SER A 107 -22.56 1.46 14.03
C SER A 107 -23.80 1.02 13.25
N VAL A 108 -24.56 0.09 13.83
CA VAL A 108 -25.84 -0.35 13.23
C VAL A 108 -26.82 0.81 13.11
N ARG A 109 -26.88 1.66 14.17
CA ARG A 109 -27.86 2.73 14.28
C ARG A 109 -27.59 3.87 13.30
N ASP A 110 -26.34 4.31 13.22
CA ASP A 110 -26.00 5.54 12.51
C ASP A 110 -25.57 5.28 11.07
N ASP A 111 -25.07 4.08 10.78
CA ASP A 111 -24.55 3.73 9.46
C ASP A 111 -25.47 2.76 8.70
N ILE A 112 -25.89 1.65 9.29
CA ILE A 112 -26.60 0.58 8.56
C ILE A 112 -28.10 0.84 8.48
N ARG A 113 -28.75 1.34 9.55
CA ARG A 113 -30.18 1.64 9.49
C ARG A 113 -30.55 2.70 8.45
N PRO A 114 -29.80 3.81 8.27
CA PRO A 114 -30.06 4.76 7.21
C PRO A 114 -29.77 4.22 5.80
N PHE A 115 -28.88 3.23 5.68
CA PHE A 115 -28.53 2.59 4.43
C PHE A 115 -29.68 1.75 3.86
N LEU A 116 -30.39 0.97 4.69
CA LEU A 116 -31.41 0.02 4.22
C LEU A 116 -32.56 0.69 3.40
N PRO A 117 -33.15 1.82 3.82
CA PRO A 117 -34.12 2.54 3.01
C PRO A 117 -33.52 3.10 1.71
N ASP A 118 -32.28 3.59 1.77
CA ASP A 118 -31.61 4.19 0.61
C ASP A 118 -31.39 3.15 -0.51
N VAL A 119 -31.08 1.89 -0.17
CA VAL A 119 -30.93 0.80 -1.15
C VAL A 119 -32.23 0.53 -1.92
N SER A 120 -33.37 0.72 -1.29
CA SER A 120 -34.69 0.49 -1.92
C SER A 120 -35.09 1.60 -2.91
N VAL A 121 -34.38 2.71 -2.92
CA VAL A 121 -34.59 3.83 -3.84
C VAL A 121 -33.81 3.58 -5.13
N LYS A 122 -34.48 3.67 -6.28
CA LYS A 122 -33.85 3.49 -7.59
C LYS A 122 -32.71 4.51 -7.83
N PRO A 123 -31.77 4.19 -8.74
CA PRO A 123 -30.72 5.14 -9.15
C PRO A 123 -31.34 6.44 -9.69
N TYR A 124 -30.64 7.55 -9.53
CA TYR A 124 -31.09 8.85 -9.96
C TYR A 124 -30.95 9.09 -11.46
N GLN A 125 -29.79 8.73 -12.03
CA GLN A 125 -29.49 9.02 -13.45
C GLN A 125 -28.80 7.86 -14.19
N SER A 126 -28.34 6.84 -13.49
CA SER A 126 -27.52 5.77 -14.06
C SER A 126 -28.22 4.42 -13.93
N PRO A 127 -27.78 3.37 -14.67
CA PRO A 127 -28.41 2.03 -14.58
C PRO A 127 -28.15 1.34 -13.24
N TRP A 128 -27.05 1.69 -12.56
CA TRP A 128 -26.63 1.05 -11.31
C TRP A 128 -26.58 2.03 -10.15
N LYS A 129 -26.92 1.55 -8.95
CA LYS A 129 -26.69 2.22 -7.68
C LYS A 129 -25.62 1.44 -6.94
N ILE A 130 -24.43 2.06 -6.81
CA ILE A 130 -23.21 1.39 -6.35
C ILE A 130 -22.85 1.88 -4.96
N TYR A 131 -22.71 0.96 -4.02
CA TYR A 131 -22.32 1.23 -2.65
C TYR A 131 -20.91 0.73 -2.41
N ILE A 132 -20.02 1.63 -1.99
CA ILE A 132 -18.63 1.33 -1.66
C ILE A 132 -18.48 1.43 -0.15
N PHE A 133 -18.32 0.30 0.54
CA PHE A 133 -18.04 0.24 1.97
C PHE A 133 -16.53 0.26 2.18
N GLU A 134 -16.00 1.35 2.67
CA GLU A 134 -14.59 1.46 3.04
C GLU A 134 -14.36 0.81 4.41
N ASP A 135 -13.21 0.12 4.59
CA ASP A 135 -12.81 -0.54 5.83
C ASP A 135 -13.90 -1.51 6.37
N ALA A 136 -14.41 -2.37 5.48
CA ALA A 136 -15.52 -3.28 5.77
C ALA A 136 -15.22 -4.27 6.92
N GLU A 137 -13.96 -4.56 7.22
CA GLU A 137 -13.52 -5.33 8.39
C GLU A 137 -13.83 -4.65 9.73
N GLN A 138 -14.17 -3.37 9.72
CA GLN A 138 -14.58 -2.62 10.93
C GLN A 138 -16.07 -2.71 11.20
N LEU A 139 -16.86 -3.30 10.29
CA LEU A 139 -18.25 -3.61 10.52
C LEU A 139 -18.38 -4.57 11.72
N ASN A 140 -19.07 -4.15 12.77
CA ASN A 140 -19.36 -5.07 13.86
C ASN A 140 -20.34 -6.18 13.44
N VAL A 141 -20.43 -7.25 14.22
CA VAL A 141 -21.26 -8.41 13.92
C VAL A 141 -22.74 -8.02 13.66
N GLN A 142 -23.26 -7.08 14.42
CA GLN A 142 -24.64 -6.60 14.27
C GLN A 142 -24.84 -5.86 12.93
N SER A 143 -23.87 -5.04 12.52
CA SER A 143 -23.89 -4.33 11.25
C SER A 143 -23.82 -5.29 10.06
N GLN A 144 -22.96 -6.30 10.16
CA GLN A 144 -22.83 -7.33 9.14
C GLN A 144 -24.13 -8.14 9.01
N ASN A 145 -24.73 -8.56 10.12
CA ASN A 145 -26.01 -9.27 10.12
C ASN A 145 -27.15 -8.43 9.54
N ALA A 146 -27.17 -7.13 9.78
CA ALA A 146 -28.18 -6.24 9.19
C ALA A 146 -28.06 -6.10 7.66
N LEU A 147 -26.87 -6.30 7.09
CA LEU A 147 -26.67 -6.31 5.65
C LEU A 147 -27.09 -7.61 4.97
N LEU A 148 -27.16 -8.74 5.70
CA LEU A 148 -27.38 -10.05 5.10
C LEU A 148 -28.62 -10.12 4.22
N LYS A 149 -29.73 -9.58 4.68
CA LYS A 149 -30.99 -9.59 3.89
C LYS A 149 -30.83 -8.86 2.56
N THR A 150 -30.13 -7.73 2.56
CA THR A 150 -29.88 -6.93 1.35
C THR A 150 -28.89 -7.64 0.41
N LEU A 151 -27.94 -8.40 0.96
CA LEU A 151 -26.99 -9.19 0.16
C LEU A 151 -27.62 -10.48 -0.39
N GLU A 152 -28.65 -11.03 0.26
CA GLU A 152 -29.41 -12.20 -0.20
C GLU A 152 -30.38 -11.85 -1.33
N GLU A 153 -31.13 -10.77 -1.16
CA GLU A 153 -32.15 -10.31 -2.09
C GLU A 153 -31.88 -8.86 -2.53
N PRO A 154 -30.78 -8.61 -3.26
CA PRO A 154 -30.41 -7.27 -3.68
C PRO A 154 -31.38 -6.76 -4.76
N PRO A 155 -31.72 -5.46 -4.75
CA PRO A 155 -32.39 -4.85 -5.92
C PRO A 155 -31.56 -5.05 -7.18
N ALA A 156 -32.19 -5.35 -8.31
CA ALA A 156 -31.52 -5.67 -9.58
C ALA A 156 -30.57 -4.55 -10.07
N TYR A 157 -30.72 -3.35 -9.58
CA TYR A 157 -29.91 -2.18 -9.91
C TYR A 157 -28.81 -1.89 -8.86
N ALA A 158 -28.73 -2.66 -7.79
CA ALA A 158 -27.78 -2.37 -6.71
C ALA A 158 -26.51 -3.23 -6.80
N ALA A 159 -25.36 -2.62 -6.59
CA ALA A 159 -24.08 -3.29 -6.49
C ALA A 159 -23.32 -2.85 -5.21
N PHE A 160 -22.72 -3.83 -4.52
CA PHE A 160 -22.05 -3.63 -3.24
C PHE A 160 -20.55 -3.97 -3.37
N LEU A 161 -19.69 -3.03 -3.04
CA LEU A 161 -18.24 -3.18 -3.06
C LEU A 161 -17.71 -2.99 -1.62
N LEU A 162 -17.36 -4.08 -0.96
CA LEU A 162 -16.84 -4.09 0.39
C LEU A 162 -15.31 -4.11 0.33
N LEU A 163 -14.66 -3.03 0.77
CA LEU A 163 -13.19 -2.92 0.78
C LEU A 163 -12.67 -3.34 2.14
N ALA A 164 -11.87 -4.41 2.21
CA ALA A 164 -11.34 -4.94 3.46
C ALA A 164 -9.81 -5.00 3.48
N ASN A 165 -9.20 -4.74 4.66
CA ASN A 165 -7.75 -4.91 4.88
C ASN A 165 -7.39 -6.32 5.41
N GLY A 166 -8.36 -7.21 5.41
CA GLY A 166 -8.31 -8.59 5.85
C GLY A 166 -9.73 -9.11 5.98
N THR A 167 -9.92 -10.41 5.89
CA THR A 167 -11.24 -11.04 5.96
C THR A 167 -11.53 -11.67 7.32
N ASP A 168 -10.58 -11.64 8.26
CA ASP A 168 -10.68 -12.30 9.58
C ASP A 168 -11.87 -11.82 10.40
N ASN A 169 -12.24 -10.53 10.26
CA ASN A 169 -13.36 -9.92 10.94
C ASN A 169 -14.65 -9.88 10.09
N VAL A 170 -14.65 -10.48 8.89
CA VAL A 170 -15.83 -10.57 8.04
C VAL A 170 -16.52 -11.91 8.28
N LEU A 171 -17.82 -11.87 8.60
CA LEU A 171 -18.58 -13.09 8.89
C LEU A 171 -18.61 -14.03 7.69
N PRO A 172 -18.49 -15.35 7.90
CA PRO A 172 -18.62 -16.34 6.84
C PRO A 172 -19.95 -16.23 6.07
N THR A 173 -21.01 -15.80 6.74
CA THR A 173 -22.34 -15.57 6.15
C THR A 173 -22.37 -14.39 5.17
N VAL A 174 -21.54 -13.36 5.38
CA VAL A 174 -21.34 -12.26 4.41
C VAL A 174 -20.44 -12.74 3.27
N MET A 175 -19.34 -13.42 3.59
CA MET A 175 -18.39 -13.93 2.59
C MET A 175 -19.06 -14.88 1.59
N SER A 176 -19.96 -15.76 2.05
CA SER A 176 -20.67 -16.71 1.17
C SER A 176 -21.61 -16.05 0.16
N ARG A 177 -21.96 -14.77 0.34
CA ARG A 177 -22.86 -13.99 -0.54
C ARG A 177 -22.12 -12.98 -1.42
N CYS A 178 -20.81 -12.92 -1.28
CA CYS A 178 -19.95 -12.01 -2.03
C CYS A 178 -18.89 -12.78 -2.83
N ILE A 179 -18.51 -12.26 -3.98
CA ILE A 179 -17.32 -12.74 -4.68
C ILE A 179 -16.11 -12.03 -4.06
N THR A 180 -15.16 -12.80 -3.50
CA THR A 180 -13.95 -12.25 -2.92
C THR A 180 -12.88 -12.07 -3.98
N LEU A 181 -12.46 -10.82 -4.18
CA LEU A 181 -11.38 -10.42 -5.08
C LEU A 181 -10.13 -10.12 -4.23
N GLN A 182 -9.13 -10.99 -4.32
CA GLN A 182 -7.90 -10.84 -3.56
C GLN A 182 -6.87 -10.03 -4.34
N LEU A 183 -6.56 -8.82 -3.88
CA LEU A 183 -5.44 -8.04 -4.40
C LEU A 183 -4.12 -8.60 -3.86
N ARG A 184 -3.17 -8.81 -4.78
CA ARG A 184 -1.84 -9.33 -4.45
C ARG A 184 -0.84 -8.21 -4.25
N GLN A 185 0.21 -8.49 -3.52
CA GLN A 185 1.38 -7.63 -3.47
C GLN A 185 2.04 -7.59 -4.84
N ILE A 186 2.42 -6.40 -5.27
CA ILE A 186 3.01 -6.18 -6.59
C ILE A 186 4.52 -6.37 -6.48
N PRO A 187 5.16 -7.08 -7.41
CA PRO A 187 6.60 -7.25 -7.40
C PRO A 187 7.35 -5.90 -7.36
N GLU A 188 8.46 -5.86 -6.62
CA GLU A 188 9.26 -4.63 -6.41
C GLU A 188 9.67 -3.98 -7.74
N HIS A 189 10.12 -4.77 -8.70
CA HIS A 189 10.53 -4.27 -10.02
C HIS A 189 9.38 -3.63 -10.82
N VAL A 190 8.16 -4.13 -10.68
CA VAL A 190 6.96 -3.57 -11.34
C VAL A 190 6.58 -2.23 -10.70
N THR A 191 6.66 -2.16 -9.36
CA THR A 191 6.42 -0.91 -8.61
C THR A 191 7.47 0.13 -8.93
N ALA A 192 8.76 -0.25 -9.05
CA ALA A 192 9.85 0.64 -9.43
C ALA A 192 9.65 1.20 -10.84
N ALA A 193 9.41 0.32 -11.83
CA ALA A 193 9.16 0.73 -13.22
C ALA A 193 7.95 1.67 -13.36
N TYR A 194 6.88 1.42 -12.60
CA TYR A 194 5.72 2.33 -12.54
C TYR A 194 6.12 3.73 -12.06
N ARG A 195 6.96 3.80 -11.01
CA ARG A 195 7.40 5.07 -10.42
C ARG A 195 8.34 5.87 -11.33
N GLU A 196 9.23 5.20 -12.03
CA GLU A 196 10.11 5.81 -13.03
C GLU A 196 9.29 6.45 -14.15
N ARG A 197 8.32 5.69 -14.68
CA ARG A 197 7.47 6.11 -15.80
C ARG A 197 6.54 7.27 -15.46
N GLU A 198 5.84 7.21 -14.30
CA GLU A 198 4.77 8.15 -13.97
C GLU A 198 5.27 9.46 -13.34
N LYS A 199 6.43 9.44 -12.69
CA LYS A 199 6.94 10.61 -11.93
C LYS A 199 8.29 11.11 -12.42
N GLY A 200 8.90 10.47 -13.41
CA GLY A 200 10.25 10.83 -13.85
C GLY A 200 11.28 10.78 -12.72
N MET A 201 11.07 9.85 -11.77
CA MET A 201 11.90 9.69 -10.60
C MET A 201 13.20 8.99 -10.99
N GLY A 202 14.34 9.43 -10.43
CA GLY A 202 15.60 8.71 -10.61
C GLY A 202 15.51 7.25 -10.15
N GLU A 203 16.17 6.36 -10.85
CA GLU A 203 16.10 4.89 -10.68
C GLU A 203 16.35 4.46 -9.21
N GLY A 204 17.38 4.99 -8.54
CA GLY A 204 17.68 4.65 -7.15
C GLY A 204 16.58 5.00 -6.19
N LYS A 205 16.00 6.21 -6.30
CA LYS A 205 14.88 6.63 -5.46
C LYS A 205 13.60 5.81 -5.74
N ALA A 206 13.35 5.46 -7.01
CA ALA A 206 12.22 4.63 -7.39
C ALA A 206 12.33 3.22 -6.80
N ARG A 207 13.51 2.61 -6.83
CA ARG A 207 13.80 1.30 -6.22
C ARG A 207 13.65 1.34 -4.70
N LEU A 208 14.16 2.37 -4.03
CA LEU A 208 13.96 2.54 -2.59
C LEU A 208 12.47 2.63 -2.25
N CYS A 209 11.71 3.51 -2.91
CA CYS A 209 10.27 3.62 -2.69
C CYS A 209 9.54 2.31 -2.96
N ALA A 210 9.90 1.56 -4.01
CA ALA A 210 9.31 0.28 -4.34
C ALA A 210 9.57 -0.76 -3.24
N ARG A 211 10.79 -0.85 -2.75
CA ARG A 211 11.17 -1.76 -1.67
C ARG A 211 10.43 -1.45 -0.38
N PHE A 212 10.44 -0.18 0.06
CA PHE A 212 9.74 0.25 1.29
C PHE A 212 8.22 0.20 1.19
N SER A 213 7.70 0.16 -0.02
CA SER A 213 6.27 -0.04 -0.24
C SER A 213 5.82 -1.49 -0.11
N ARG A 214 6.74 -2.45 -0.10
CA ARG A 214 6.46 -3.90 -0.07
C ARG A 214 5.44 -4.32 -1.12
N GLY A 215 5.59 -3.81 -2.33
CA GLY A 215 4.65 -4.06 -3.42
C GLY A 215 3.31 -3.32 -3.32
N ASN A 216 3.26 -2.26 -2.51
CA ASN A 216 2.09 -1.43 -2.31
C ASN A 216 2.28 -0.08 -3.01
N ILE A 217 1.65 0.10 -4.17
CA ILE A 217 1.80 1.32 -4.98
C ILE A 217 1.33 2.56 -4.23
N GLY A 218 0.25 2.48 -3.45
CA GLY A 218 -0.24 3.60 -2.65
C GLY A 218 0.81 4.08 -1.65
N ARG A 219 1.41 3.14 -0.91
CA ARG A 219 2.52 3.46 0.01
C ARG A 219 3.75 4.00 -0.74
N ALA A 220 4.08 3.45 -1.90
CA ALA A 220 5.16 3.97 -2.75
C ALA A 220 4.90 5.42 -3.19
N LEU A 221 3.64 5.75 -3.50
CA LEU A 221 3.22 7.10 -3.86
C LEU A 221 3.36 8.07 -2.67
N ASP A 222 2.89 7.67 -1.50
CA ASP A 222 2.99 8.47 -0.27
C ASP A 222 4.46 8.74 0.09
N LEU A 223 5.30 7.69 0.11
CA LEU A 223 6.73 7.80 0.41
C LEU A 223 7.46 8.74 -0.55
N SER A 224 7.16 8.65 -1.84
CA SER A 224 7.85 9.44 -2.86
C SER A 224 7.49 10.94 -2.86
N GLY A 225 6.31 11.28 -2.40
CA GLY A 225 5.82 12.66 -2.27
C GLY A 225 6.13 13.28 -0.91
N SER A 226 6.61 12.49 0.06
CA SER A 226 6.86 12.92 1.41
C SER A 226 8.27 13.54 1.54
N SER A 227 8.35 14.79 1.97
CA SER A 227 9.61 15.42 2.45
C SER A 227 10.15 14.64 3.65
N ASP A 228 9.26 14.22 4.55
CA ASP A 228 9.60 13.52 5.79
C ASP A 228 10.33 12.20 5.52
N PHE A 229 9.91 11.44 4.50
CA PHE A 229 10.62 10.21 4.11
C PHE A 229 11.98 10.50 3.46
N SER A 230 12.06 11.55 2.64
CA SER A 230 13.34 11.97 2.03
C SER A 230 14.36 12.40 3.09
N ASP A 231 13.91 13.12 4.12
CA ASP A 231 14.76 13.57 5.21
C ASP A 231 15.13 12.42 6.15
N PHE A 232 14.18 11.51 6.43
CA PHE A 232 14.44 10.28 7.17
C PHE A 232 15.48 9.39 6.47
N LEU A 233 15.40 9.25 5.15
CA LEU A 233 16.39 8.51 4.36
C LEU A 233 17.79 9.14 4.48
N LYS A 234 17.88 10.47 4.32
CA LYS A 234 19.16 11.20 4.45
C LYS A 234 19.74 11.06 5.87
N GLU A 235 18.89 11.17 6.89
CA GLU A 235 19.29 11.02 8.30
C GLU A 235 19.81 9.60 8.56
N SER A 236 19.13 8.57 8.03
CA SER A 236 19.55 7.18 8.16
C SER A 236 20.89 6.90 7.47
N VAL A 237 21.07 7.38 6.24
CA VAL A 237 22.34 7.22 5.50
C VAL A 237 23.50 7.92 6.24
N ARG A 238 23.26 9.13 6.76
CA ARG A 238 24.27 9.84 7.58
C ARG A 238 24.66 9.03 8.82
N LEU A 239 23.64 8.45 9.51
CA LEU A 239 23.91 7.58 10.66
C LEU A 239 24.79 6.39 10.26
N PHE A 240 24.43 5.66 9.18
CA PHE A 240 25.21 4.49 8.75
C PHE A 240 26.66 4.85 8.38
N SER A 241 26.88 6.01 7.78
CA SER A 241 28.21 6.47 7.39
C SER A 241 29.05 6.93 8.59
N SER A 242 28.44 7.55 9.60
CA SER A 242 29.13 8.05 10.81
C SER A 242 29.23 7.03 11.94
N LEU A 243 28.43 5.96 11.90
CA LEU A 243 28.30 4.97 12.99
C LEU A 243 29.63 4.41 13.51
N PRO A 244 30.66 4.14 12.66
CA PRO A 244 31.94 3.64 13.13
C PRO A 244 32.68 4.59 14.08
N ASP A 245 32.43 5.88 13.94
CA ASP A 245 33.14 6.96 14.66
C ASP A 245 32.33 7.52 15.84
N MET A 246 31.08 7.01 16.05
CA MET A 246 30.16 7.47 17.11
C MET A 246 30.51 6.88 18.47
N ASP A 247 30.34 7.71 19.50
CA ASP A 247 30.40 7.26 20.90
C ASP A 247 29.09 6.57 21.35
N ALA A 248 29.10 5.99 22.57
CA ALA A 248 27.94 5.28 23.10
C ALA A 248 26.72 6.22 23.33
N TRP A 249 26.97 7.48 23.70
CA TRP A 249 25.90 8.45 23.92
C TRP A 249 25.21 8.87 22.61
N GLU A 250 25.99 9.09 21.58
CA GLU A 250 25.48 9.42 20.25
C GLU A 250 24.63 8.27 19.68
N ILE A 251 25.07 7.01 19.90
CA ILE A 251 24.33 5.80 19.51
C ILE A 251 23.02 5.68 20.29
N ALA A 252 23.05 5.88 21.61
CA ALA A 252 21.82 5.86 22.43
C ALA A 252 20.82 6.95 22.00
N SER A 253 21.33 8.16 21.70
CA SER A 253 20.52 9.26 21.17
C SER A 253 19.91 8.91 19.81
N ALA A 254 20.67 8.28 18.91
CA ALA A 254 20.17 7.81 17.62
C ALA A 254 19.09 6.72 17.80
N ALA A 255 19.33 5.74 18.68
CA ALA A 255 18.36 4.71 19.01
C ALA A 255 17.04 5.28 19.53
N GLY A 256 17.09 6.34 20.35
CA GLY A 256 15.90 7.06 20.81
C GLY A 256 15.11 7.71 19.68
N ARG A 257 15.78 8.33 18.72
CA ARG A 257 15.14 8.99 17.57
C ARG A 257 14.50 8.01 16.58
N PHE A 258 15.21 6.95 16.23
CA PHE A 258 14.75 5.94 15.27
C PHE A 258 13.85 4.87 15.90
N GLY A 259 13.82 4.76 17.24
CA GLY A 259 12.98 3.82 18.00
C GLY A 259 11.53 4.27 18.15
N ALA A 260 11.14 5.43 17.60
CA ALA A 260 9.75 5.88 17.57
C ALA A 260 8.89 4.90 16.72
N PRO A 261 7.69 4.52 17.21
CA PRO A 261 6.87 3.50 16.56
C PRO A 261 6.61 3.74 15.07
N GLU A 262 6.47 5.02 14.67
CA GLU A 262 6.17 5.42 13.29
C GLU A 262 7.34 5.20 12.33
N ARG A 263 8.58 5.14 12.84
CA ARG A 263 9.83 5.06 12.06
C ARG A 263 10.56 3.74 12.20
N LEU A 264 10.24 2.98 13.22
CA LEU A 264 10.99 1.81 13.66
C LEU A 264 11.09 0.71 12.59
N GLU A 265 9.96 0.33 11.99
CA GLU A 265 9.95 -0.70 10.94
C GLU A 265 10.71 -0.24 9.70
N ASP A 266 10.49 1.01 9.28
CA ASP A 266 11.18 1.58 8.12
C ASP A 266 12.69 1.69 8.37
N PHE A 267 13.12 2.02 9.61
CA PHE A 267 14.53 2.08 9.96
C PHE A 267 15.21 0.72 9.94
N LEU A 268 14.58 -0.33 10.46
CA LEU A 268 15.10 -1.69 10.40
C LEU A 268 15.23 -2.18 8.95
N GLU A 269 14.26 -1.85 8.12
CA GLU A 269 14.27 -2.21 6.71
C GLU A 269 15.38 -1.47 5.95
N LEU A 270 15.56 -0.13 6.22
CA LEU A 270 16.69 0.65 5.68
C LEU A 270 18.02 0.05 6.10
N THR A 271 18.18 -0.29 7.37
CA THR A 271 19.41 -0.87 7.90
C THR A 271 19.73 -2.20 7.20
N SER A 272 18.72 -3.09 7.06
CA SER A 272 18.88 -4.35 6.35
C SER A 272 19.28 -4.16 4.88
N ALA A 273 18.62 -3.21 4.18
CA ALA A 273 18.90 -2.91 2.79
C ALA A 273 20.31 -2.33 2.61
N TRP A 274 20.74 -1.44 3.50
CA TRP A 274 22.08 -0.84 3.47
C TRP A 274 23.17 -1.89 3.60
N TYR A 275 23.13 -2.74 4.61
CA TYR A 275 24.17 -3.77 4.81
C TYR A 275 24.11 -4.90 3.78
N ARG A 276 22.93 -5.18 3.20
CA ARG A 276 22.83 -6.02 2.00
C ARG A 276 23.61 -5.40 0.84
N ASP A 277 23.44 -4.12 0.59
CA ASP A 277 24.13 -3.44 -0.51
C ASP A 277 25.64 -3.35 -0.29
N VAL A 278 26.07 -3.17 0.97
CA VAL A 278 27.50 -3.28 1.35
C VAL A 278 28.05 -4.68 1.02
N LEU A 279 27.30 -5.74 1.32
CA LEU A 279 27.67 -7.13 1.01
C LEU A 279 27.70 -7.37 -0.50
N VAL A 280 26.67 -6.92 -1.23
CA VAL A 280 26.59 -7.04 -2.70
C VAL A 280 27.75 -6.29 -3.35
N TYR A 281 28.04 -5.05 -2.93
CA TYR A 281 29.16 -4.28 -3.44
C TYR A 281 30.49 -5.02 -3.24
N LYS A 282 30.69 -5.55 -2.04
CA LYS A 282 31.91 -6.30 -1.71
C LYS A 282 32.07 -7.57 -2.52
N SER A 283 30.99 -8.35 -2.69
CA SER A 283 31.03 -9.64 -3.41
C SER A 283 31.14 -9.49 -4.92
N THR A 284 30.61 -8.40 -5.48
CA THR A 284 30.59 -8.16 -6.93
C THR A 284 31.64 -7.16 -7.40
N ALA A 285 32.50 -6.66 -6.49
CA ALA A 285 33.43 -5.57 -6.76
C ALA A 285 32.75 -4.33 -7.37
N GLY A 286 31.55 -4.00 -6.84
CA GLY A 286 30.76 -2.83 -7.24
C GLY A 286 29.99 -2.95 -8.55
N ARG A 287 29.89 -4.17 -9.14
CA ARG A 287 29.12 -4.46 -10.37
C ARG A 287 27.70 -4.94 -10.07
N GLY A 288 27.36 -5.18 -8.80
CA GLY A 288 26.04 -5.64 -8.39
C GLY A 288 25.00 -4.55 -8.44
N ASP A 289 23.75 -4.98 -8.47
CA ASP A 289 22.59 -4.10 -8.44
C ASP A 289 22.33 -3.61 -7.01
N LEU A 290 22.46 -2.30 -6.78
CA LEU A 290 22.35 -1.65 -5.48
C LEU A 290 21.01 -0.92 -5.36
N VAL A 291 20.37 -1.07 -4.21
CA VAL A 291 19.15 -0.31 -3.86
C VAL A 291 19.51 1.17 -3.61
N PHE A 292 20.66 1.41 -2.96
CA PHE A 292 21.19 2.75 -2.70
C PHE A 292 22.19 3.16 -3.80
N SER A 293 21.77 3.14 -5.06
CA SER A 293 22.63 3.46 -6.20
C SER A 293 23.20 4.88 -6.14
N ASP A 294 22.44 5.85 -5.58
CA ASP A 294 22.86 7.25 -5.43
C ASP A 294 23.91 7.44 -4.33
N GLN A 295 24.06 6.46 -3.42
CA GLN A 295 25.01 6.45 -2.30
C GLN A 295 26.17 5.45 -2.50
N LYS A 296 26.52 5.19 -3.75
CA LYS A 296 27.51 4.16 -4.12
C LYS A 296 28.88 4.39 -3.46
N GLU A 297 29.32 5.63 -3.30
CA GLU A 297 30.60 5.95 -2.67
C GLU A 297 30.58 5.67 -1.16
N ASP A 298 29.48 5.95 -0.47
CA ASP A 298 29.31 5.63 0.95
C ASP A 298 29.31 4.12 1.18
N ILE A 299 28.62 3.36 0.31
CA ILE A 299 28.60 1.90 0.34
C ILE A 299 29.99 1.32 0.09
N LYS A 300 30.75 1.89 -0.86
CA LYS A 300 32.13 1.49 -1.14
C LYS A 300 33.04 1.71 0.08
N ALA A 301 32.93 2.85 0.72
CA ALA A 301 33.66 3.17 1.94
C ALA A 301 33.31 2.17 3.07
N ALA A 302 32.03 1.89 3.27
CA ALA A 302 31.57 0.89 4.22
C ALA A 302 32.10 -0.51 3.88
N ALA A 303 32.04 -0.94 2.62
CA ALA A 303 32.52 -2.26 2.17
C ALA A 303 34.01 -2.46 2.45
N GLY A 304 34.81 -1.37 2.46
CA GLY A 304 36.23 -1.40 2.83
C GLY A 304 36.47 -1.68 4.32
N ARG A 305 35.53 -1.32 5.19
CA ARG A 305 35.67 -1.43 6.66
C ARG A 305 35.28 -2.83 7.18
N PHE A 306 34.47 -3.59 6.47
CA PHE A 306 33.96 -4.89 6.92
C PHE A 306 34.66 -6.07 6.25
N THR A 307 34.88 -7.15 7.00
CA THR A 307 35.11 -8.50 6.44
C THR A 307 33.77 -9.20 6.15
N TYR A 308 33.77 -10.29 5.38
CA TYR A 308 32.53 -11.06 5.13
C TYR A 308 31.96 -11.62 6.44
N GLU A 309 32.79 -12.13 7.34
CA GLU A 309 32.37 -12.66 8.64
C GLU A 309 31.68 -11.58 9.48
N ARG A 310 32.24 -10.36 9.49
CA ARG A 310 31.66 -9.24 10.22
C ARG A 310 30.34 -8.76 9.60
N LEU A 311 30.21 -8.73 8.28
CA LEU A 311 28.95 -8.43 7.61
C LEU A 311 27.88 -9.46 7.92
N GLN A 312 28.25 -10.74 8.03
CA GLN A 312 27.32 -11.78 8.45
C GLN A 312 26.79 -11.49 9.87
N LYS A 313 27.68 -11.19 10.83
CA LYS A 313 27.29 -10.83 12.21
C LYS A 313 26.38 -9.61 12.25
N VAL A 314 26.64 -8.60 11.42
CA VAL A 314 25.76 -7.43 11.29
C VAL A 314 24.38 -7.81 10.78
N THR A 315 24.30 -8.64 9.73
CA THR A 315 23.01 -9.10 9.18
C THR A 315 22.21 -9.92 10.19
N GLU A 316 22.88 -10.77 10.96
CA GLU A 316 22.29 -11.54 12.04
C GLU A 316 21.77 -10.63 13.16
N ALA A 317 22.55 -9.61 13.56
CA ALA A 317 22.14 -8.64 14.58
C ALA A 317 20.89 -7.84 14.17
N VAL A 318 20.82 -7.40 12.92
CA VAL A 318 19.65 -6.70 12.37
C VAL A 318 18.43 -7.61 12.37
N SER A 319 18.58 -8.85 11.90
CA SER A 319 17.50 -9.83 11.84
C SER A 319 16.97 -10.19 13.23
N LEU A 320 17.87 -10.40 14.20
CA LEU A 320 17.53 -10.70 15.59
C LEU A 320 16.79 -9.52 16.24
N SER A 321 17.22 -8.30 15.97
CA SER A 321 16.56 -7.09 16.46
C SER A 321 15.14 -6.95 15.94
N ALA A 322 14.90 -7.25 14.67
CA ALA A 322 13.57 -7.28 14.10
C ALA A 322 12.65 -8.33 14.78
N VAL A 323 13.20 -9.52 15.09
CA VAL A 323 12.46 -10.57 15.82
C VAL A 323 12.13 -10.14 17.26
N ARG A 324 13.09 -9.56 17.98
CA ARG A 324 12.89 -9.08 19.35
C ARG A 324 11.83 -8.00 19.45
N ILE A 325 11.84 -7.04 18.52
CA ILE A 325 10.86 -5.95 18.46
C ILE A 325 9.46 -6.48 18.20
N ARG A 326 9.30 -7.44 17.28
CA ARG A 326 8.01 -8.13 17.07
C ARG A 326 7.54 -8.91 18.29
N GLY A 327 8.48 -9.39 19.11
CA GLY A 327 8.22 -10.03 20.41
C GLY A 327 7.96 -9.05 21.55
N ASN A 328 7.66 -7.76 21.26
CA ASN A 328 7.41 -6.69 22.23
C ASN A 328 8.58 -6.38 23.19
N VAL A 329 9.82 -6.68 22.79
CA VAL A 329 11.00 -6.19 23.53
C VAL A 329 11.15 -4.69 23.27
N ASN A 330 11.64 -3.96 24.28
CA ASN A 330 11.83 -2.51 24.16
C ASN A 330 12.65 -2.12 22.92
N ALA A 331 12.03 -1.34 22.04
CA ALA A 331 12.58 -0.99 20.74
C ALA A 331 13.87 -0.17 20.85
N VAL A 332 13.92 0.83 21.74
CA VAL A 332 15.08 1.73 21.89
C VAL A 332 16.29 0.94 22.34
N ILE A 333 16.16 0.10 23.38
CA ILE A 333 17.25 -0.74 23.90
C ILE A 333 17.71 -1.75 22.84
N THR A 334 16.76 -2.32 22.08
CA THR A 334 17.09 -3.28 21.02
C THR A 334 17.86 -2.60 19.88
N LEU A 335 17.46 -1.40 19.47
CA LEU A 335 18.18 -0.61 18.44
C LEU A 335 19.55 -0.15 18.93
N GLU A 336 19.66 0.30 20.17
CA GLU A 336 20.94 0.67 20.77
C GLU A 336 21.92 -0.51 20.76
N SER A 337 21.49 -1.68 21.23
CA SER A 337 22.30 -2.90 21.18
C SER A 337 22.69 -3.27 19.74
N MET A 338 21.77 -3.16 18.77
CA MET A 338 22.05 -3.43 17.36
C MET A 338 23.10 -2.47 16.79
N LEU A 339 22.94 -1.16 17.02
CA LEU A 339 23.87 -0.14 16.50
C LEU A 339 25.26 -0.29 17.13
N LEU A 340 25.35 -0.61 18.42
CA LEU A 340 26.61 -0.93 19.08
C LEU A 340 27.31 -2.13 18.44
N HIS A 341 26.58 -3.22 18.19
CA HIS A 341 27.14 -4.39 17.51
C HIS A 341 27.65 -4.06 16.10
N ILE A 342 26.91 -3.23 15.37
CA ILE A 342 27.32 -2.81 14.03
C ILE A 342 28.61 -1.96 14.09
N ARG A 343 28.67 -0.99 15.02
CA ARG A 343 29.86 -0.17 15.24
C ARG A 343 31.08 -1.02 15.56
N ASP A 344 30.93 -1.94 16.51
CA ASP A 344 32.04 -2.79 16.97
C ASP A 344 32.51 -3.73 15.85
N ALA A 345 31.61 -4.14 14.95
CA ALA A 345 31.97 -4.88 13.74
C ALA A 345 32.75 -4.06 12.71
N CYS A 346 32.65 -2.71 12.75
CA CYS A 346 33.44 -1.81 11.87
C CYS A 346 34.87 -1.63 12.36
N LEU A 347 35.10 -1.74 13.68
CA LEU A 347 36.41 -1.47 14.26
C LEU A 347 37.40 -2.58 13.92
N PRO A 348 38.68 -2.27 13.61
CA PRO A 348 39.71 -3.29 13.46
C PRO A 348 39.80 -4.05 14.79
N GLY A 349 39.66 -5.38 14.73
CA GLY A 349 39.72 -6.22 15.92
C GLY A 349 40.98 -5.92 16.71
N LYS A 350 40.85 -5.70 18.03
CA LYS A 350 41.96 -5.86 18.92
C LYS A 350 42.40 -7.32 18.81
N ALA A 351 43.64 -7.51 18.31
CA ALA A 351 44.27 -8.82 18.21
C ALA A 351 44.34 -9.50 19.59
#